data_a4a2cb4caa556e402a6586714f825519
#
_entry.id   a4a2cb4caa556e402a6586714f825519
#
_cell.length_a   1.000
_cell.length_b   1.000
_cell.length_c   1.000
_cell.angle_alpha   90.00
_cell.angle_beta   90.00
_cell.angle_gamma   90.00
#
_symmetry.space_group_name_H-M   'P 1'
#
loop_
_entity.id
_entity.type
_entity.pdbx_description
1 polymer ?
#
loop_
_entity_poly.entity_id
_entity_poly.type
_entity_poly.pdbx_seq_one_letter_code
_entity_poly.pdbx_strand_id
1 'polypeptide(L)'
;MAGPSPSFSVANHGLRKTLAPERTMDHITNHLGQPVGRPLPHWRVPAVPAREPLQGRFCRLESLDADLHAAHLHAANALDAEGRMWTYLPYGPFDSLKSYRAWVEEMGRRDDPLLYAITDLARGTPVGVAGYLRMDPKCGSIEVGHLAYSPLLQRTPAATEAMFLLMERAFALGYRRYEWKCDALNGPSRAAALRLGFTFEGIFRQATVVKGRSRDTAWFSIIDSEWPAIREAFRRWLDPANFDERGEQRVRLSVLTAGKVGEDVASVG
;
A
#
# COMPACT_ATOMS: atom_id res chain seq x y z
N MET A 1 10.05 -62.48 -34.90
CA MET A 1 11.14 -61.48 -34.69
C MET A 1 10.51 -60.19 -34.19
N ALA A 2 10.57 -59.95 -32.90
CA ALA A 2 10.04 -58.75 -32.27
C ALA A 2 11.20 -57.77 -32.07
N GLY A 3 11.05 -56.55 -32.60
CA GLY A 3 12.02 -55.48 -32.46
C GLY A 3 11.85 -54.74 -31.11
N PRO A 4 12.89 -54.11 -30.60
CA PRO A 4 12.87 -53.50 -29.25
C PRO A 4 12.14 -52.16 -29.24
N SER A 5 11.31 -51.95 -28.21
CA SER A 5 10.63 -50.69 -27.89
C SER A 5 11.64 -49.63 -27.43
N PRO A 6 11.47 -48.33 -27.75
CA PRO A 6 12.32 -47.26 -27.27
C PRO A 6 11.97 -46.86 -25.82
N SER A 7 12.97 -46.91 -24.96
CA SER A 7 12.88 -46.41 -23.60
C SER A 7 12.93 -44.85 -23.59
N PHE A 8 11.83 -44.23 -23.17
CA PHE A 8 11.82 -42.78 -22.87
C PHE A 8 12.41 -42.53 -21.49
N SER A 9 13.60 -41.96 -21.47
CA SER A 9 14.21 -41.39 -20.25
C SER A 9 13.55 -40.06 -19.94
N VAL A 10 12.75 -40.00 -18.87
CA VAL A 10 12.20 -38.75 -18.35
C VAL A 10 13.29 -38.09 -17.52
N ALA A 11 13.93 -37.09 -18.09
CA ALA A 11 14.86 -36.22 -17.36
C ALA A 11 14.06 -35.39 -16.34
N ASN A 12 14.20 -35.74 -15.08
CA ASN A 12 13.61 -35.06 -13.93
C ASN A 12 14.36 -33.74 -13.69
N HIS A 13 13.98 -32.64 -14.37
CA HIS A 13 14.47 -31.30 -14.07
C HIS A 13 13.80 -30.82 -12.79
N GLY A 14 14.46 -31.15 -11.67
CA GLY A 14 14.12 -30.62 -10.36
C GLY A 14 14.21 -29.10 -10.36
N LEU A 15 13.07 -28.43 -10.53
CA LEU A 15 12.89 -27.02 -10.19
C LEU A 15 13.18 -26.85 -8.69
N ARG A 16 14.42 -26.55 -8.36
CA ARG A 16 14.75 -25.99 -7.02
C ARG A 16 14.01 -24.66 -6.91
N LYS A 17 12.86 -24.67 -6.21
CA LYS A 17 12.29 -23.43 -5.68
C LYS A 17 13.34 -22.82 -4.77
N THR A 18 14.02 -21.80 -5.23
CA THR A 18 14.79 -20.90 -4.38
C THR A 18 13.79 -20.25 -3.43
N LEU A 19 13.64 -20.78 -2.25
CA LEU A 19 13.01 -20.09 -1.13
C LEU A 19 13.82 -18.82 -0.93
N ALA A 20 13.12 -17.67 -0.83
CA ALA A 20 13.75 -16.45 -0.35
C ALA A 20 14.44 -16.76 0.98
N PRO A 21 15.60 -16.13 1.28
CA PRO A 21 16.29 -16.37 2.52
C PRO A 21 15.31 -16.22 3.68
N GLU A 22 15.22 -17.26 4.53
CA GLU A 22 14.41 -17.19 5.74
C GLU A 22 14.91 -15.99 6.56
N ARG A 23 14.03 -15.01 6.74
CA ARG A 23 14.28 -13.89 7.63
C ARG A 23 14.44 -14.49 9.02
N THR A 24 15.63 -14.42 9.61
CA THR A 24 15.85 -14.85 11.00
C THR A 24 14.90 -14.05 11.89
N MET A 25 13.91 -14.75 12.46
CA MET A 25 12.98 -14.12 13.40
C MET A 25 13.74 -13.80 14.69
N ASP A 26 13.71 -12.53 15.07
CA ASP A 26 14.29 -12.07 16.33
C ASP A 26 13.48 -12.65 17.50
N HIS A 27 14.11 -13.48 18.34
CA HIS A 27 13.47 -14.21 19.42
C HIS A 27 14.34 -14.29 20.67
N ILE A 28 13.70 -14.58 21.80
CA ILE A 28 14.35 -14.97 23.06
C ILE A 28 13.91 -16.39 23.43
N THR A 29 14.63 -17.02 24.35
CA THR A 29 14.23 -18.33 24.87
C THR A 29 13.55 -18.17 26.22
N ASN A 30 12.35 -18.74 26.41
CA ASN A 30 11.64 -18.74 27.67
C ASN A 30 12.24 -19.76 28.66
N HIS A 31 11.70 -19.81 29.88
CA HIS A 31 12.18 -20.73 30.95
C HIS A 31 11.99 -22.23 30.63
N LEU A 32 11.21 -22.58 29.61
CA LEU A 32 11.01 -23.96 29.13
C LEU A 32 11.95 -24.30 27.95
N GLY A 33 12.87 -23.42 27.58
CA GLY A 33 13.75 -23.63 26.43
C GLY A 33 13.08 -23.38 25.05
N GLN A 34 11.89 -22.77 25.02
CA GLN A 34 11.14 -22.53 23.77
C GLN A 34 11.44 -21.13 23.22
N PRO A 35 11.63 -20.99 21.88
CA PRO A 35 11.77 -19.67 21.26
C PRO A 35 10.44 -18.92 21.30
N VAL A 36 10.47 -17.68 21.78
CA VAL A 36 9.33 -16.76 21.84
C VAL A 36 9.74 -15.39 21.34
N GLY A 37 8.76 -14.59 20.85
CA GLY A 37 9.01 -13.24 20.40
C GLY A 37 9.57 -12.35 21.53
N ARG A 38 10.29 -11.29 21.16
CA ARG A 38 10.81 -10.34 22.14
C ARG A 38 9.69 -9.62 22.89
N PRO A 39 9.85 -9.34 24.20
CA PRO A 39 8.87 -8.60 24.96
C PRO A 39 8.78 -7.14 24.44
N LEU A 40 7.60 -6.57 24.57
CA LEU A 40 7.32 -5.17 24.23
C LEU A 40 6.97 -4.38 25.52
N PRO A 41 7.94 -4.08 26.40
CA PRO A 41 7.66 -3.52 27.73
C PRO A 41 7.03 -2.13 27.68
N HIS A 42 7.20 -1.40 26.58
CA HIS A 42 6.64 -0.05 26.37
C HIS A 42 5.47 -0.02 25.40
N TRP A 43 4.94 -1.20 25.04
CA TRP A 43 3.80 -1.26 24.13
C TRP A 43 2.59 -0.51 24.68
N ARG A 44 2.09 0.39 23.87
CA ARG A 44 0.82 1.09 24.14
C ARG A 44 -0.09 0.89 22.93
N VAL A 45 -1.36 0.64 23.20
CA VAL A 45 -2.38 0.53 22.14
C VAL A 45 -2.52 1.90 21.46
N PRO A 46 -2.27 2.01 20.14
CA PRO A 46 -2.41 3.26 19.42
C PRO A 46 -3.86 3.74 19.38
N ALA A 47 -4.05 5.05 19.23
CA ALA A 47 -5.38 5.60 18.97
C ALA A 47 -5.82 5.31 17.53
N VAL A 48 -7.14 5.18 17.34
CA VAL A 48 -7.72 5.17 15.99
C VAL A 48 -7.49 6.55 15.33
N PRO A 49 -7.10 6.63 14.06
CA PRO A 49 -6.92 7.90 13.37
C PRO A 49 -8.20 8.75 13.40
N ALA A 50 -8.08 10.01 13.81
CA ALA A 50 -9.18 10.97 13.75
C ALA A 50 -9.42 11.43 12.31
N ARG A 51 -10.64 11.94 12.03
CA ARG A 51 -11.05 12.50 10.74
C ARG A 51 -10.45 13.89 10.47
N GLU A 52 -9.21 14.11 10.86
CA GLU A 52 -8.51 15.37 10.66
C GLU A 52 -7.92 15.42 9.25
N PRO A 53 -7.90 16.60 8.60
CA PRO A 53 -7.23 16.76 7.33
C PRO A 53 -5.72 16.59 7.48
N LEU A 54 -5.09 16.04 6.42
CA LEU A 54 -3.64 15.94 6.33
C LEU A 54 -3.17 16.88 5.22
N GLN A 55 -2.28 17.81 5.56
CA GLN A 55 -1.79 18.83 4.63
C GLN A 55 -0.36 18.52 4.22
N GLY A 56 -0.17 18.34 2.92
CA GLY A 56 1.14 18.25 2.27
C GLY A 56 1.46 19.49 1.45
N ARG A 57 2.49 19.39 0.64
CA ARG A 57 2.93 20.40 -0.31
C ARG A 57 2.21 20.27 -1.66
N PHE A 58 1.98 19.05 -2.11
CA PHE A 58 1.36 18.74 -3.40
C PHE A 58 -0.11 18.35 -3.27
N CYS A 59 -0.52 17.85 -2.12
CA CYS A 59 -1.89 17.43 -1.88
C CYS A 59 -2.39 17.75 -0.48
N ARG A 60 -3.71 17.72 -0.36
CA ARG A 60 -4.43 17.73 0.91
C ARG A 60 -5.38 16.55 0.94
N LEU A 61 -5.42 15.84 2.05
CA LEU A 61 -6.36 14.76 2.30
C LEU A 61 -7.44 15.28 3.26
N GLU A 62 -8.69 15.14 2.87
CA GLU A 62 -9.85 15.55 3.65
C GLU A 62 -10.79 14.37 3.82
N SER A 63 -11.42 14.23 4.99
CA SER A 63 -12.43 13.18 5.19
C SER A 63 -13.42 13.18 4.05
N LEU A 64 -13.70 12.00 3.52
CA LEU A 64 -14.56 11.86 2.35
C LEU A 64 -15.97 12.38 2.66
N ASP A 65 -16.42 13.35 1.87
CA ASP A 65 -17.71 14.03 1.98
C ASP A 65 -18.39 14.12 0.63
N ALA A 66 -19.68 13.81 0.58
CA ALA A 66 -20.41 13.74 -0.69
C ALA A 66 -20.73 15.12 -1.28
N ASP A 67 -20.95 16.12 -0.45
CA ASP A 67 -21.27 17.48 -0.92
C ASP A 67 -20.04 18.18 -1.48
N LEU A 68 -18.91 17.99 -0.82
CA LEU A 68 -17.65 18.64 -1.20
C LEU A 68 -16.93 17.91 -2.33
N HIS A 69 -16.99 16.58 -2.39
CA HIS A 69 -16.04 15.81 -3.19
C HIS A 69 -16.67 15.04 -4.36
N ALA A 70 -17.93 14.57 -4.23
CA ALA A 70 -18.47 13.59 -5.17
C ALA A 70 -18.48 14.07 -6.63
N ALA A 71 -18.87 15.31 -6.89
CA ALA A 71 -18.95 15.83 -8.26
C ALA A 71 -17.58 15.89 -8.94
N HIS A 72 -16.59 16.43 -8.23
CA HIS A 72 -15.21 16.55 -8.74
C HIS A 72 -14.54 15.18 -8.94
N LEU A 73 -14.67 14.29 -7.96
CA LEU A 73 -14.12 12.92 -8.05
C LEU A 73 -14.77 12.14 -9.20
N HIS A 74 -16.10 12.25 -9.38
CA HIS A 74 -16.79 11.59 -10.48
C HIS A 74 -16.29 12.11 -11.84
N ALA A 75 -16.16 13.43 -12.00
CA ALA A 75 -15.62 14.03 -13.23
C ALA A 75 -14.17 13.60 -13.50
N ALA A 76 -13.31 13.54 -12.45
CA ALA A 76 -11.94 13.08 -12.59
C ALA A 76 -11.85 11.59 -12.96
N ASN A 77 -12.71 10.74 -12.36
CA ASN A 77 -12.77 9.32 -12.66
C ASN A 77 -13.29 9.02 -14.08
N ALA A 78 -14.20 9.84 -14.60
CA ALA A 78 -14.73 9.69 -15.96
C ALA A 78 -13.68 9.88 -17.07
N LEU A 79 -12.51 10.41 -16.75
CA LEU A 79 -11.37 10.47 -17.68
C LEU A 79 -10.77 9.09 -17.98
N ASP A 80 -11.03 8.08 -17.14
CA ASP A 80 -10.77 6.67 -17.43
C ASP A 80 -11.96 6.06 -18.17
N ALA A 81 -12.07 6.37 -19.44
CA ALA A 81 -13.21 5.97 -20.28
C ALA A 81 -13.44 4.45 -20.34
N GLU A 82 -12.39 3.66 -20.16
CA GLU A 82 -12.46 2.18 -20.16
C GLU A 82 -12.72 1.61 -18.76
N GLY A 83 -12.71 2.41 -17.71
CA GLY A 83 -12.94 1.98 -16.33
C GLY A 83 -11.84 1.07 -15.76
N ARG A 84 -10.62 1.16 -16.28
CA ARG A 84 -9.48 0.29 -15.88
C ARG A 84 -9.14 0.41 -14.41
N MET A 85 -9.25 1.61 -13.82
CA MET A 85 -8.99 1.85 -12.39
C MET A 85 -9.91 1.04 -11.47
N TRP A 86 -11.09 0.64 -11.93
CA TRP A 86 -12.08 -0.12 -11.16
C TRP A 86 -11.89 -1.63 -11.19
N THR A 87 -10.98 -2.14 -12.03
CA THR A 87 -10.81 -3.58 -12.27
C THR A 87 -10.61 -4.38 -10.99
N TYR A 88 -9.77 -3.88 -10.09
CA TYR A 88 -9.39 -4.59 -8.86
C TYR A 88 -10.05 -4.02 -7.59
N LEU A 89 -10.84 -2.97 -7.73
CA LEU A 89 -11.63 -2.42 -6.63
C LEU A 89 -12.92 -3.22 -6.45
N PRO A 90 -13.43 -3.38 -5.20
CA PRO A 90 -14.64 -4.16 -4.94
C PRO A 90 -15.94 -3.44 -5.38
N TYR A 91 -15.84 -2.23 -5.87
CA TYR A 91 -16.92 -1.36 -6.34
C TYR A 91 -16.57 -0.73 -7.69
N GLY A 92 -17.53 0.02 -8.26
CA GLY A 92 -17.39 0.67 -9.57
C GLY A 92 -17.22 -0.33 -10.74
N PRO A 93 -17.21 0.21 -11.98
CA PRO A 93 -17.45 1.61 -12.31
C PRO A 93 -18.83 2.10 -11.90
N PHE A 94 -19.04 3.42 -11.88
CA PHE A 94 -20.33 4.05 -11.54
C PHE A 94 -20.90 4.72 -12.78
N ASP A 95 -22.13 4.39 -13.13
CA ASP A 95 -22.79 4.85 -14.37
C ASP A 95 -23.23 6.31 -14.32
N SER A 96 -23.30 6.91 -13.13
CA SER A 96 -23.78 8.26 -12.95
C SER A 96 -23.19 8.94 -11.72
N LEU A 97 -23.20 10.28 -11.72
CA LEU A 97 -22.88 11.05 -10.52
C LEU A 97 -23.79 10.67 -9.34
N LYS A 98 -25.06 10.36 -9.58
CA LYS A 98 -26.00 9.97 -8.53
C LYS A 98 -25.55 8.69 -7.81
N SER A 99 -25.18 7.65 -8.56
CA SER A 99 -24.70 6.37 -7.99
C SER A 99 -23.36 6.54 -7.29
N TYR A 100 -22.44 7.34 -7.85
CA TYR A 100 -21.16 7.63 -7.23
C TYR A 100 -21.32 8.44 -5.93
N ARG A 101 -22.17 9.48 -5.93
CA ARG A 101 -22.48 10.29 -4.76
C ARG A 101 -23.05 9.43 -3.61
N ALA A 102 -23.98 8.51 -3.91
CA ALA A 102 -24.53 7.60 -2.93
C ALA A 102 -23.45 6.72 -2.29
N TRP A 103 -22.49 6.23 -3.09
CA TRP A 103 -21.34 5.49 -2.59
C TRP A 103 -20.44 6.36 -1.70
N VAL A 104 -20.13 7.60 -2.13
CA VAL A 104 -19.32 8.53 -1.34
C VAL A 104 -20.00 8.84 -0.01
N GLU A 105 -21.32 9.05 0.00
CA GLU A 105 -22.09 9.31 1.20
C GLU A 105 -22.08 8.12 2.17
N GLU A 106 -22.27 6.90 1.66
CA GLU A 106 -22.18 5.68 2.46
C GLU A 106 -20.78 5.52 3.07
N MET A 107 -19.74 5.63 2.24
CA MET A 107 -18.36 5.42 2.68
C MET A 107 -17.84 6.52 3.60
N GLY A 108 -18.28 7.76 3.40
CA GLY A 108 -17.93 8.90 4.24
C GLY A 108 -18.41 8.80 5.69
N ARG A 109 -19.49 8.03 5.94
CA ARG A 109 -20.04 7.79 7.28
C ARG A 109 -19.30 6.69 8.07
N ARG A 110 -18.50 5.86 7.40
CA ARG A 110 -17.85 4.71 8.02
C ARG A 110 -16.60 5.12 8.77
N ASP A 111 -16.34 4.51 9.91
CA ASP A 111 -15.08 4.66 10.64
C ASP A 111 -14.03 3.65 10.17
N ASP A 112 -14.46 2.50 9.67
CA ASP A 112 -13.61 1.52 8.98
C ASP A 112 -14.35 0.99 7.73
N PRO A 113 -13.91 1.32 6.53
CA PRO A 113 -12.73 2.14 6.21
C PRO A 113 -12.95 3.64 6.50
N LEU A 114 -11.89 4.30 6.98
CA LEU A 114 -11.81 5.76 7.10
C LEU A 114 -11.20 6.32 5.82
N LEU A 115 -12.03 6.88 4.95
CA LEU A 115 -11.62 7.34 3.63
C LEU A 115 -11.38 8.86 3.58
N TYR A 116 -10.41 9.24 2.74
CA TYR A 116 -10.06 10.61 2.43
C TYR A 116 -10.19 10.88 0.93
N ALA A 117 -10.71 12.03 0.58
CA ALA A 117 -10.52 12.62 -0.74
C ALA A 117 -9.13 13.24 -0.83
N ILE A 118 -8.44 13.02 -1.94
CA ILE A 118 -7.11 13.58 -2.22
C ILE A 118 -7.29 14.75 -3.16
N THR A 119 -7.11 15.96 -2.65
CA THR A 119 -7.11 17.22 -3.42
C THR A 119 -5.70 17.49 -3.92
N ASP A 120 -5.52 17.58 -5.24
CA ASP A 120 -4.30 18.07 -5.86
C ASP A 120 -4.24 19.59 -5.71
N LEU A 121 -3.24 20.12 -5.01
CA LEU A 121 -3.15 21.55 -4.71
C LEU A 121 -2.85 22.41 -5.94
N ALA A 122 -2.20 21.87 -6.97
CA ALA A 122 -1.97 22.60 -8.21
C ALA A 122 -3.26 22.76 -9.01
N ARG A 123 -4.21 21.82 -8.89
CA ARG A 123 -5.52 21.84 -9.55
C ARG A 123 -6.60 22.48 -8.68
N GLY A 124 -6.43 22.47 -7.36
CA GLY A 124 -7.44 22.92 -6.41
C GLY A 124 -8.68 22.01 -6.33
N THR A 125 -8.63 20.78 -6.87
CA THR A 125 -9.78 19.87 -6.91
C THR A 125 -9.41 18.46 -6.43
N PRO A 126 -10.36 17.72 -5.81
CA PRO A 126 -10.16 16.32 -5.45
C PRO A 126 -10.09 15.45 -6.71
N VAL A 127 -9.09 14.59 -6.77
CA VAL A 127 -8.74 13.75 -7.93
C VAL A 127 -8.53 12.29 -7.61
N GLY A 128 -8.72 11.87 -6.35
CA GLY A 128 -8.61 10.49 -5.95
C GLY A 128 -9.09 10.25 -4.52
N VAL A 129 -9.16 8.97 -4.16
CA VAL A 129 -9.56 8.51 -2.82
C VAL A 129 -8.51 7.51 -2.32
N ALA A 130 -8.20 7.58 -1.04
CA ALA A 130 -7.44 6.58 -0.31
C ALA A 130 -7.87 6.61 1.16
N GLY A 131 -7.54 5.58 1.94
CA GLY A 131 -7.82 5.63 3.37
C GLY A 131 -7.31 4.44 4.14
N TYR A 132 -7.62 4.44 5.42
CA TYR A 132 -7.31 3.35 6.33
C TYR A 132 -8.46 2.35 6.41
N LEU A 133 -8.11 1.11 6.60
CA LEU A 133 -9.07 0.04 6.85
C LEU A 133 -8.44 -1.08 7.68
N ARG A 134 -9.29 -1.98 8.16
CA ARG A 134 -8.84 -3.10 9.02
C ARG A 134 -7.90 -2.61 10.12
N MET A 135 -8.33 -1.54 10.79
CA MET A 135 -7.61 -0.97 11.90
C MET A 135 -7.73 -1.87 13.11
N ASP A 136 -6.62 -2.44 13.56
CA ASP A 136 -6.53 -3.24 14.78
C ASP A 136 -5.53 -2.61 15.77
N PRO A 137 -5.97 -1.65 16.60
CA PRO A 137 -5.12 -1.03 17.59
C PRO A 137 -4.52 -2.02 18.60
N LYS A 138 -5.23 -3.11 18.94
CA LYS A 138 -4.73 -4.10 19.90
C LYS A 138 -3.50 -4.84 19.39
N CYS A 139 -3.46 -5.12 18.08
CA CYS A 139 -2.31 -5.70 17.41
C CYS A 139 -1.31 -4.63 16.92
N GLY A 140 -1.72 -3.36 16.91
CA GLY A 140 -0.96 -2.24 16.35
C GLY A 140 -0.81 -2.32 14.84
N SER A 141 -1.80 -2.84 14.13
CA SER A 141 -1.80 -2.92 12.67
C SER A 141 -2.87 -2.03 12.05
N ILE A 142 -2.55 -1.47 10.89
CA ILE A 142 -3.44 -0.62 10.10
C ILE A 142 -3.12 -0.81 8.62
N GLU A 143 -4.14 -0.88 7.77
CA GLU A 143 -3.97 -1.06 6.33
C GLU A 143 -4.34 0.21 5.57
N VAL A 144 -3.57 0.51 4.52
CA VAL A 144 -3.97 1.50 3.50
C VAL A 144 -4.64 0.79 2.34
N GLY A 145 -5.75 1.35 1.87
CA GLY A 145 -6.47 0.78 0.73
C GLY A 145 -7.50 1.73 0.14
N HIS A 146 -8.43 1.16 -0.62
CA HIS A 146 -9.41 1.93 -1.38
C HIS A 146 -8.76 2.97 -2.31
N LEU A 147 -7.61 2.63 -2.92
CA LEU A 147 -6.85 3.54 -3.77
C LEU A 147 -7.55 3.70 -5.11
N ALA A 148 -8.52 4.61 -5.17
CA ALA A 148 -9.23 4.99 -6.38
C ALA A 148 -8.59 6.27 -6.94
N TYR A 149 -7.55 6.11 -7.75
CA TYR A 149 -6.77 7.21 -8.32
C TYR A 149 -7.21 7.48 -9.76
N SER A 150 -7.82 8.63 -9.99
CA SER A 150 -8.15 9.06 -11.35
C SER A 150 -6.89 9.23 -12.22
N PRO A 151 -7.03 9.28 -13.55
CA PRO A 151 -5.90 9.59 -14.44
C PRO A 151 -5.16 10.89 -14.08
N LEU A 152 -5.83 11.85 -13.43
CA LEU A 152 -5.24 13.11 -13.00
C LEU A 152 -4.29 12.95 -11.81
N LEU A 153 -4.49 11.94 -10.96
CA LEU A 153 -3.65 11.69 -9.78
C LEU A 153 -2.53 10.68 -10.06
N GLN A 154 -2.78 9.72 -10.95
CA GLN A 154 -1.81 8.66 -11.23
C GLN A 154 -0.45 9.20 -11.67
N ARG A 155 0.63 8.64 -11.10
CA ARG A 155 2.03 8.98 -11.43
C ARG A 155 2.43 10.43 -11.12
N THR A 156 1.72 11.11 -10.23
CA THR A 156 2.02 12.47 -9.79
C THR A 156 2.77 12.49 -8.45
N PRO A 157 3.47 13.59 -8.12
CA PRO A 157 4.00 13.81 -6.77
C PRO A 157 2.90 13.80 -5.71
N ALA A 158 1.72 14.35 -5.99
CA ALA A 158 0.55 14.35 -5.10
C ALA A 158 0.13 12.94 -4.69
N ALA A 159 0.12 11.98 -5.65
CA ALA A 159 -0.16 10.56 -5.35
C ALA A 159 0.83 9.95 -4.37
N THR A 160 2.10 10.29 -4.50
CA THR A 160 3.17 9.78 -3.63
C THR A 160 3.13 10.43 -2.25
N GLU A 161 2.90 11.75 -2.20
CA GLU A 161 2.77 12.49 -0.95
C GLU A 161 1.54 12.06 -0.15
N ALA A 162 0.42 11.77 -0.80
CA ALA A 162 -0.76 11.23 -0.13
C ALA A 162 -0.45 9.95 0.64
N MET A 163 0.32 9.03 0.05
CA MET A 163 0.76 7.82 0.74
C MET A 163 1.71 8.12 1.90
N PHE A 164 2.64 9.06 1.72
CA PHE A 164 3.54 9.49 2.79
C PHE A 164 2.78 10.07 3.99
N LEU A 165 1.82 10.95 3.77
CA LEU A 165 1.01 11.56 4.83
C LEU A 165 0.22 10.52 5.63
N LEU A 166 -0.37 9.53 4.95
CA LEU A 166 -1.07 8.43 5.61
C LEU A 166 -0.10 7.57 6.43
N MET A 167 1.06 7.21 5.89
CA MET A 167 2.09 6.45 6.63
C MET A 167 2.58 7.23 7.85
N GLU A 168 2.94 8.51 7.67
CA GLU A 168 3.46 9.35 8.76
C GLU A 168 2.46 9.47 9.90
N ARG A 169 1.16 9.66 9.60
CA ARG A 169 0.09 9.70 10.60
C ARG A 169 -0.06 8.37 11.34
N ALA A 170 -0.05 7.24 10.62
CA ALA A 170 -0.20 5.91 11.24
C ALA A 170 0.95 5.60 12.21
N PHE A 171 2.19 5.81 11.81
CA PHE A 171 3.35 5.57 12.69
C PHE A 171 3.45 6.60 13.83
N ALA A 172 3.04 7.85 13.61
CA ALA A 172 2.97 8.86 14.67
C ALA A 172 1.93 8.52 15.76
N LEU A 173 0.85 7.82 15.41
CA LEU A 173 -0.14 7.30 16.36
C LEU A 173 0.37 6.08 17.14
N GLY A 174 1.50 5.47 16.77
CA GLY A 174 2.10 4.33 17.43
C GLY A 174 1.73 2.97 16.80
N TYR A 175 1.13 2.94 15.63
CA TYR A 175 0.99 1.68 14.90
C TYR A 175 2.38 1.13 14.58
N ARG A 176 2.54 -0.19 14.79
CA ARG A 176 3.82 -0.87 14.58
C ARG A 176 3.90 -1.58 13.23
N ARG A 177 2.75 -1.71 12.53
CA ARG A 177 2.63 -2.40 11.25
C ARG A 177 1.64 -1.66 10.35
N TYR A 178 2.13 -1.24 9.20
CA TYR A 178 1.36 -0.61 8.14
C TYR A 178 1.27 -1.54 6.95
N GLU A 179 0.05 -1.89 6.52
CA GLU A 179 -0.21 -2.94 5.55
C GLU A 179 -0.68 -2.40 4.21
N TRP A 180 -0.34 -3.13 3.15
CA TRP A 180 -0.87 -2.96 1.82
C TRP A 180 -1.27 -4.31 1.26
N LYS A 181 -2.51 -4.45 0.79
CA LYS A 181 -3.02 -5.68 0.19
C LYS A 181 -3.60 -5.37 -1.18
N CYS A 182 -3.28 -6.20 -2.16
CA CYS A 182 -3.86 -6.07 -3.50
C CYS A 182 -4.11 -7.43 -4.12
N ASP A 183 -4.90 -7.46 -5.19
CA ASP A 183 -5.00 -8.63 -6.04
C ASP A 183 -3.60 -9.01 -6.54
N ALA A 184 -3.24 -10.30 -6.45
CA ALA A 184 -1.93 -10.79 -6.88
C ALA A 184 -1.67 -10.55 -8.39
N LEU A 185 -2.73 -10.39 -9.18
CA LEU A 185 -2.68 -10.06 -10.60
C LEU A 185 -2.55 -8.55 -10.86
N ASN A 186 -2.76 -7.68 -9.85
CA ASN A 186 -2.62 -6.24 -9.98
C ASN A 186 -1.15 -5.81 -9.99
N GLY A 187 -0.46 -6.01 -11.12
CA GLY A 187 0.95 -5.65 -11.31
C GLY A 187 1.26 -4.20 -10.93
N PRO A 188 0.50 -3.20 -11.41
CA PRO A 188 0.70 -1.81 -11.03
C PRO A 188 0.66 -1.55 -9.52
N SER A 189 -0.29 -2.15 -8.79
CA SER A 189 -0.41 -2.00 -7.33
C SER A 189 0.77 -2.65 -6.60
N ARG A 190 1.19 -3.84 -7.02
CA ARG A 190 2.38 -4.52 -6.48
C ARG A 190 3.65 -3.70 -6.68
N ALA A 191 3.85 -3.16 -7.89
CA ALA A 191 4.98 -2.29 -8.20
C ALA A 191 4.95 -0.99 -7.37
N ALA A 192 3.75 -0.40 -7.15
CA ALA A 192 3.59 0.78 -6.31
C ALA A 192 3.97 0.49 -4.86
N ALA A 193 3.51 -0.62 -4.27
CA ALA A 193 3.88 -1.01 -2.91
C ALA A 193 5.40 -1.13 -2.74
N LEU A 194 6.08 -1.85 -3.64
CA LEU A 194 7.54 -1.99 -3.62
C LEU A 194 8.26 -0.64 -3.77
N ARG A 195 7.80 0.22 -4.69
CA ARG A 195 8.35 1.56 -4.88
C ARG A 195 8.24 2.44 -3.63
N LEU A 196 7.14 2.31 -2.91
CA LEU A 196 6.86 3.03 -1.66
C LEU A 196 7.63 2.46 -0.45
N GLY A 197 8.38 1.37 -0.64
CA GLY A 197 9.22 0.79 0.38
C GLY A 197 8.58 -0.33 1.20
N PHE A 198 7.42 -0.84 0.81
CA PHE A 198 6.84 -2.02 1.45
C PHE A 198 7.65 -3.29 1.14
N THR A 199 7.72 -4.16 2.10
CA THR A 199 8.26 -5.52 1.96
C THR A 199 7.15 -6.48 1.56
N PHE A 200 7.37 -7.30 0.51
CA PHE A 200 6.46 -8.37 0.12
C PHE A 200 6.55 -9.52 1.10
N GLU A 201 5.40 -10.01 1.59
CA GLU A 201 5.33 -11.09 2.59
C GLU A 201 4.79 -12.41 2.05
N GLY A 202 4.00 -12.36 0.98
CA GLY A 202 3.47 -13.58 0.39
C GLY A 202 2.13 -13.39 -0.33
N ILE A 203 1.59 -14.50 -0.81
CA ILE A 203 0.29 -14.55 -1.48
C ILE A 203 -0.66 -15.47 -0.71
N PHE A 204 -1.78 -14.91 -0.26
CA PHE A 204 -2.90 -15.71 0.24
C PHE A 204 -3.72 -16.19 -0.94
N ARG A 205 -3.67 -17.51 -1.17
CA ARG A 205 -4.40 -18.14 -2.27
C ARG A 205 -5.89 -18.18 -1.96
N GLN A 206 -6.74 -17.88 -2.97
CA GLN A 206 -8.21 -17.88 -2.86
C GLN A 206 -8.71 -17.10 -1.64
N ALA A 207 -8.05 -15.97 -1.33
CA ALA A 207 -8.29 -15.20 -0.11
C ALA A 207 -9.70 -14.58 -0.05
N THR A 208 -10.29 -14.27 -1.21
CA THR A 208 -11.63 -13.67 -1.27
C THR A 208 -12.24 -13.80 -2.66
N VAL A 209 -13.51 -13.40 -2.79
CA VAL A 209 -14.22 -13.27 -4.04
C VAL A 209 -14.54 -11.80 -4.28
N VAL A 210 -14.13 -11.25 -5.43
CA VAL A 210 -14.38 -9.86 -5.82
C VAL A 210 -15.07 -9.84 -7.18
N LYS A 211 -16.23 -9.20 -7.30
CA LYS A 211 -17.03 -9.11 -8.54
C LYS A 211 -17.22 -10.49 -9.20
N GLY A 212 -17.53 -11.51 -8.38
CA GLY A 212 -17.77 -12.89 -8.83
C GLY A 212 -16.51 -13.66 -9.28
N ARG A 213 -15.30 -13.14 -9.00
CA ARG A 213 -14.04 -13.77 -9.39
C ARG A 213 -13.20 -14.13 -8.16
N SER A 214 -12.51 -15.27 -8.23
CA SER A 214 -11.52 -15.64 -7.22
C SER A 214 -10.37 -14.65 -7.21
N ARG A 215 -9.97 -14.22 -6.02
CA ARG A 215 -8.84 -13.32 -5.82
C ARG A 215 -7.81 -13.95 -4.89
N ASP A 216 -6.61 -14.15 -5.39
CA ASP A 216 -5.41 -14.33 -4.58
C ASP A 216 -4.93 -12.96 -4.14
N THR A 217 -4.55 -12.83 -2.88
CA THR A 217 -4.16 -11.53 -2.31
C THR A 217 -2.67 -11.50 -2.00
N ALA A 218 -1.96 -10.58 -2.63
CA ALA A 218 -0.58 -10.27 -2.31
C ALA A 218 -0.54 -9.34 -1.09
N TRP A 219 0.29 -9.70 -0.09
CA TRP A 219 0.48 -8.99 1.17
C TRP A 219 1.82 -8.29 1.19
N PHE A 220 1.80 -7.06 1.68
CA PHE A 220 2.99 -6.23 1.86
C PHE A 220 2.86 -5.47 3.18
N SER A 221 3.99 -5.15 3.80
CA SER A 221 4.02 -4.35 5.02
C SER A 221 5.23 -3.43 5.09
N ILE A 222 5.11 -2.41 5.94
CA ILE A 222 6.19 -1.64 6.54
C ILE A 222 6.02 -1.81 8.05
N ILE A 223 7.09 -2.14 8.77
CA ILE A 223 7.07 -2.21 10.23
C ILE A 223 7.74 -0.97 10.84
N ASP A 224 7.47 -0.73 12.13
CA ASP A 224 7.93 0.45 12.86
C ASP A 224 9.46 0.63 12.85
N SER A 225 10.21 -0.46 12.90
CA SER A 225 11.67 -0.43 12.80
C SER A 225 12.21 -0.04 11.41
N GLU A 226 11.42 -0.23 10.35
CA GLU A 226 11.77 0.16 8.98
C GLU A 226 11.37 1.60 8.67
N TRP A 227 10.36 2.11 9.39
CA TRP A 227 9.76 3.41 9.10
C TRP A 227 10.74 4.59 9.12
N PRO A 228 11.69 4.73 10.07
CA PRO A 228 12.60 5.86 10.09
C PRO A 228 13.39 6.05 8.79
N ALA A 229 13.91 4.97 8.22
CA ALA A 229 14.66 5.00 6.97
C ALA A 229 13.75 5.33 5.77
N ILE A 230 12.53 4.76 5.74
CA ILE A 230 11.54 5.06 4.69
C ILE A 230 11.08 6.49 4.77
N ARG A 231 10.79 6.98 5.97
CA ARG A 231 10.39 8.38 6.22
C ARG A 231 11.42 9.35 5.63
N GLU A 232 12.69 9.09 5.89
CA GLU A 232 13.78 9.91 5.36
C GLU A 232 13.86 9.84 3.84
N ALA A 233 13.69 8.64 3.24
CA ALA A 233 13.64 8.48 1.80
C ALA A 233 12.50 9.29 1.15
N PHE A 234 11.31 9.31 1.77
CA PHE A 234 10.21 10.14 1.30
C PHE A 234 10.49 11.63 1.46
N ARG A 235 11.06 12.08 2.58
CA ARG A 235 11.41 13.49 2.80
C ARG A 235 12.39 13.98 1.75
N ARG A 236 13.43 13.20 1.48
CA ARG A 236 14.39 13.51 0.42
C ARG A 236 13.74 13.51 -0.96
N TRP A 237 12.81 12.58 -1.22
CA TRP A 237 12.13 12.53 -2.49
C TRP A 237 11.19 13.72 -2.70
N LEU A 238 10.46 14.13 -1.65
CA LEU A 238 9.52 15.24 -1.67
C LEU A 238 10.20 16.62 -1.60
N ASP A 239 11.51 16.68 -1.36
CA ASP A 239 12.27 17.93 -1.35
C ASP A 239 12.13 18.65 -2.70
N PRO A 240 11.88 19.97 -2.72
CA PRO A 240 11.87 20.76 -3.95
C PRO A 240 13.08 20.55 -4.85
N ALA A 241 14.26 20.42 -4.26
CA ALA A 241 15.51 20.22 -4.98
C ALA A 241 15.58 18.90 -5.76
N ASN A 242 14.70 17.92 -5.44
CA ASN A 242 14.61 16.67 -6.17
C ASN A 242 13.84 16.81 -7.50
N PHE A 243 13.22 17.94 -7.76
CA PHE A 243 12.48 18.18 -9.00
C PHE A 243 13.18 19.24 -9.84
N ASP A 244 13.23 19.03 -11.14
CA ASP A 244 13.74 20.01 -12.09
C ASP A 244 12.66 21.06 -12.45
N GLU A 245 13.01 21.99 -13.34
CA GLU A 245 12.12 23.06 -13.80
C GLU A 245 10.86 22.53 -14.52
N ARG A 246 10.90 21.29 -15.03
CA ARG A 246 9.76 20.60 -15.64
C ARG A 246 8.93 19.81 -14.65
N GLY A 247 9.33 19.78 -13.35
CA GLY A 247 8.70 18.98 -12.31
C GLY A 247 9.07 17.50 -12.35
N GLU A 248 10.10 17.10 -13.10
CA GLU A 248 10.56 15.72 -13.14
C GLU A 248 11.52 15.42 -11.98
N GLN A 249 11.35 14.24 -11.37
CA GLN A 249 12.19 13.81 -10.25
C GLN A 249 13.64 13.54 -10.72
N ARG A 250 14.63 14.09 -10.01
CA ARG A 250 16.06 13.83 -10.23
C ARG A 250 16.47 12.46 -9.72
N VAL A 251 15.98 12.07 -8.54
CA VAL A 251 16.24 10.78 -7.91
C VAL A 251 14.89 10.06 -7.72
N ARG A 252 14.83 8.81 -8.16
CA ARG A 252 13.61 7.99 -8.02
C ARG A 252 13.41 7.55 -6.58
N LEU A 253 12.16 7.57 -6.09
CA LEU A 253 11.84 7.08 -4.76
C LEU A 253 12.27 5.63 -4.55
N SER A 254 12.12 4.76 -5.55
CA SER A 254 12.56 3.37 -5.47
C SER A 254 14.05 3.18 -5.21
N VAL A 255 14.89 4.14 -5.61
CA VAL A 255 16.33 4.12 -5.31
C VAL A 255 16.56 4.49 -3.84
N LEU A 256 15.82 5.47 -3.34
CA LEU A 256 15.93 5.92 -1.95
C LEU A 256 15.36 4.89 -0.95
N THR A 257 14.31 4.17 -1.32
CA THR A 257 13.70 3.14 -0.46
C THR A 257 14.42 1.78 -0.55
N ALA A 258 15.19 1.52 -1.61
CA ALA A 258 15.99 0.28 -1.73
C ALA A 258 17.17 0.21 -0.76
N GLY A 259 17.66 1.34 -0.25
CA GLY A 259 18.78 1.40 0.71
C GLY A 259 18.48 0.82 2.11
N LYS A 260 17.25 0.37 2.34
CA LYS A 260 16.83 -0.29 3.59
C LYS A 260 17.55 -1.59 3.94
N VAL A 261 18.12 -2.28 2.95
CA VAL A 261 18.60 -3.67 3.11
C VAL A 261 20.12 -3.73 3.39
N GLY A 262 20.82 -2.59 3.38
CA GLY A 262 22.29 -2.55 3.29
C GLY A 262 23.09 -2.17 4.54
N GLU A 263 22.49 -1.65 5.61
CA GLU A 263 23.29 -1.09 6.72
C GLU A 263 23.41 -1.96 7.98
N ASP A 264 22.68 -3.07 8.09
CA ASP A 264 22.78 -3.97 9.27
C ASP A 264 23.89 -5.02 9.22
N VAL A 265 24.76 -5.00 8.19
CA VAL A 265 25.85 -6.01 8.06
C VAL A 265 27.24 -5.44 8.36
N ALA A 266 27.41 -4.16 8.64
CA ALA A 266 28.72 -3.51 8.76
C ALA A 266 29.13 -3.10 10.18
N SER A 267 28.49 -3.60 11.26
CA SER A 267 28.91 -3.28 12.63
C SER A 267 28.98 -4.49 13.56
N VAL A 268 29.64 -5.59 13.13
CA VAL A 268 30.23 -6.58 14.02
C VAL A 268 31.58 -6.95 13.41
N GLY A 269 32.59 -6.21 13.79
CA GLY A 269 33.99 -6.50 13.61
C GLY A 269 34.69 -6.38 14.95
#